data_ed4acde784e5c031fc4e54b6743f1c7f
#
_entry.id   ed4acde784e5c031fc4e54b6743f1c7f
#
_cell.length_a   1.000
_cell.length_b   1.000
_cell.length_c   1.000
_cell.angle_alpha   90.00
_cell.angle_beta   90.00
_cell.angle_gamma   90.00
#
_symmetry.space_group_name_H-M   'P 1'
#
loop_
_entity.id
_entity.type
_entity.pdbx_description
1 polymer ?
#
loop_
_entity_poly.entity_id
_entity_poly.type
_entity_poly.pdbx_seq_one_letter_code
_entity_poly.pdbx_strand_id
1 'polypeptide(L)'
;MKNVYTGESDEHIIGNIPIKSINIAYLILVHRLPDQFKKLFKAIYEPSNFYLIHIDKKASEQIGEEVTDFLKNYPNAHILKSENVIWGGYSMVQAELDGMKYLLEMDTRWDYFINLSGQDYPLKSQKIIREFLSQNNGKNYIKVVDQEKKRPETMNRIENYFEETGDRISDKTHKRDFMKNVTPYIGGQWMILTRSCCEFITNNIEVKKFEEYYLNTLIADESFFQTVLMNTSFNGILINDDKRAIIWIPDGDIKLRPKTFTETDLKFLQTGNHLFARKFDDNVDDKIIDNIKTQYDQPFKTFAKIIDIKSLNKTFNHLN
;
A
#
# COMPACT_ATOMS: atom_id res chain seq x y z
N MET A 1 13.68 35.12 -47.55
CA MET A 1 14.84 35.10 -46.65
C MET A 1 14.79 33.83 -45.85
N LYS A 2 15.71 32.91 -46.06
CA LYS A 2 15.78 31.60 -45.35
C LYS A 2 16.62 31.82 -44.11
N ASN A 3 16.04 31.55 -42.93
CA ASN A 3 16.80 31.50 -41.67
C ASN A 3 17.43 30.09 -41.58
N VAL A 4 18.76 30.09 -41.60
CA VAL A 4 19.61 28.94 -41.36
C VAL A 4 19.83 28.89 -39.82
N TYR A 5 19.37 27.84 -39.16
CA TYR A 5 19.76 27.55 -37.77
C TYR A 5 21.07 26.76 -37.77
N THR A 6 22.13 27.36 -37.30
CA THR A 6 23.37 26.68 -36.97
C THR A 6 23.21 26.02 -35.62
N GLY A 7 23.43 24.69 -35.56
CA GLY A 7 23.39 23.94 -34.32
C GLY A 7 24.58 24.28 -33.43
N GLU A 8 24.29 24.80 -32.24
CA GLU A 8 25.16 24.70 -31.07
C GLU A 8 24.57 23.64 -30.12
N SER A 9 25.44 22.77 -29.70
CA SER A 9 25.14 21.68 -28.74
C SER A 9 24.75 22.28 -27.41
N ASP A 10 23.45 22.27 -27.07
CA ASP A 10 22.98 22.55 -25.74
C ASP A 10 23.43 21.42 -24.80
N GLU A 11 24.50 21.68 -24.04
CA GLU A 11 24.78 20.96 -22.81
C GLU A 11 23.56 21.12 -21.89
N HIS A 12 22.82 20.04 -21.69
CA HIS A 12 21.73 19.99 -20.72
C HIS A 12 22.31 20.21 -19.32
N ILE A 13 22.27 21.44 -18.85
CA ILE A 13 22.35 21.77 -17.44
C ILE A 13 21.08 21.21 -16.81
N ILE A 14 21.19 20.02 -16.23
CA ILE A 14 20.19 19.50 -15.29
C ILE A 14 20.30 20.40 -14.06
N GLY A 15 19.49 21.46 -14.03
CA GLY A 15 19.39 22.35 -12.89
C GLY A 15 19.14 21.52 -11.63
N ASN A 16 19.90 21.77 -10.57
CA ASN A 16 19.66 21.26 -9.23
C ASN A 16 18.27 21.75 -8.76
N ILE A 17 17.23 21.01 -9.12
CA ILE A 17 15.94 21.15 -8.45
C ILE A 17 16.21 20.68 -7.01
N PRO A 18 16.04 21.52 -5.99
CA PRO A 18 16.30 21.11 -4.62
C PRO A 18 15.40 19.91 -4.32
N ILE A 19 16.02 18.76 -4.01
CA ILE A 19 15.32 17.55 -3.66
C ILE A 19 14.53 17.86 -2.39
N LYS A 20 13.19 17.86 -2.51
CA LYS A 20 12.30 18.06 -1.35
C LYS A 20 12.58 16.96 -0.33
N SER A 21 12.84 17.34 0.91
CA SER A 21 12.88 16.38 2.00
C SER A 21 11.49 15.76 2.18
N ILE A 22 11.38 14.46 2.04
CA ILE A 22 10.12 13.70 2.19
C ILE A 22 10.07 13.06 3.56
N ASN A 23 9.00 13.30 4.31
CA ASN A 23 8.67 12.58 5.53
C ASN A 23 7.57 11.57 5.25
N ILE A 24 7.74 10.36 5.76
CA ILE A 24 6.84 9.25 5.51
C ILE A 24 6.11 8.87 6.80
N ALA A 25 4.80 8.69 6.70
CA ALA A 25 3.98 8.11 7.74
C ALA A 25 3.74 6.63 7.41
N TYR A 26 4.27 5.73 8.23
CA TYR A 26 4.08 4.30 8.09
C TYR A 26 2.96 3.81 8.99
N LEU A 27 2.00 3.05 8.43
CA LEU A 27 1.08 2.21 9.20
C LEU A 27 1.56 0.75 9.09
N ILE A 28 1.88 0.11 10.23
CA ILE A 28 2.39 -1.26 10.24
C ILE A 28 1.43 -2.16 11.01
N LEU A 29 0.84 -3.13 10.31
CA LEU A 29 -0.08 -4.11 10.89
C LEU A 29 0.70 -5.31 11.41
N VAL A 30 0.65 -5.55 12.72
CA VAL A 30 1.41 -6.61 13.40
C VAL A 30 0.44 -7.59 14.07
N HIS A 31 0.59 -8.89 13.78
CA HIS A 31 -0.20 -9.96 14.39
C HIS A 31 0.63 -11.17 14.83
N ARG A 32 1.89 -11.24 14.41
CA ARG A 32 2.83 -12.33 14.70
C ARG A 32 4.26 -11.90 14.42
N LEU A 33 5.24 -12.73 14.76
CA LEU A 33 6.66 -12.56 14.44
C LEU A 33 7.23 -11.21 14.91
N PRO A 34 7.27 -10.93 16.22
CA PRO A 34 7.74 -9.64 16.72
C PRO A 34 9.20 -9.34 16.34
N ASP A 35 10.08 -10.33 16.26
CA ASP A 35 11.45 -10.13 15.82
C ASP A 35 11.57 -9.75 14.34
N GLN A 36 10.74 -10.34 13.48
CA GLN A 36 10.60 -9.95 12.08
C GLN A 36 10.14 -8.50 11.96
N PHE A 37 9.13 -8.11 12.74
CA PHE A 37 8.68 -6.72 12.81
C PHE A 37 9.81 -5.77 13.26
N LYS A 38 10.59 -6.12 14.28
CA LYS A 38 11.74 -5.31 14.73
C LYS A 38 12.80 -5.13 13.65
N LYS A 39 13.05 -6.18 12.83
CA LYS A 39 13.97 -6.10 11.68
C LYS A 39 13.41 -5.13 10.62
N LEU A 40 12.12 -5.25 10.27
CA LEU A 40 11.43 -4.32 9.37
C LEU A 40 11.53 -2.88 9.89
N PHE A 41 11.12 -2.65 11.15
CA PHE A 41 11.08 -1.33 11.75
C PHE A 41 12.45 -0.65 11.73
N LYS A 42 13.51 -1.36 12.15
CA LYS A 42 14.89 -0.85 12.10
C LYS A 42 15.34 -0.51 10.67
N ALA A 43 14.89 -1.27 9.68
CA ALA A 43 15.27 -1.05 8.28
C ALA A 43 14.62 0.19 7.66
N ILE A 44 13.43 0.58 8.15
CA ILE A 44 12.71 1.76 7.67
C ILE A 44 12.81 2.97 8.61
N TYR A 45 13.48 2.81 9.76
CA TYR A 45 13.54 3.87 10.76
C TYR A 45 14.35 5.08 10.28
N GLU A 46 13.74 6.24 10.41
CA GLU A 46 14.30 7.57 10.17
C GLU A 46 13.66 8.53 11.19
N PRO A 47 14.43 9.35 11.93
CA PRO A 47 13.89 10.23 12.97
C PRO A 47 12.84 11.25 12.48
N SER A 48 12.87 11.60 11.18
CA SER A 48 11.92 12.54 10.59
C SER A 48 10.64 11.87 10.05
N ASN A 49 10.57 10.54 10.05
CA ASN A 49 9.37 9.78 9.68
C ASN A 49 8.43 9.58 10.88
N PHE A 50 7.22 9.08 10.61
CA PHE A 50 6.20 8.78 11.61
C PHE A 50 5.81 7.31 11.50
N TYR A 51 5.61 6.66 12.62
CA TYR A 51 5.29 5.24 12.67
C TYR A 51 4.08 5.02 13.53
N LEU A 52 3.05 4.44 12.95
CA LEU A 52 1.85 4.01 13.64
C LEU A 52 1.74 2.49 13.55
N ILE A 53 1.71 1.82 14.68
CA ILE A 53 1.69 0.38 14.75
C ILE A 53 0.33 -0.08 15.24
N HIS A 54 -0.38 -0.85 14.44
CA HIS A 54 -1.57 -1.57 14.85
C HIS A 54 -1.19 -2.99 15.24
N ILE A 55 -1.33 -3.32 16.52
CA ILE A 55 -1.18 -4.69 17.00
C ILE A 55 -2.56 -5.33 16.99
N ASP A 56 -2.75 -6.39 16.20
CA ASP A 56 -4.04 -7.08 16.12
C ASP A 56 -4.44 -7.60 17.50
N LYS A 57 -5.68 -7.38 17.89
CA LYS A 57 -6.22 -7.82 19.18
C LYS A 57 -6.12 -9.35 19.40
N LYS A 58 -6.04 -10.12 18.31
CA LYS A 58 -5.83 -11.58 18.36
C LYS A 58 -4.37 -11.98 18.54
N ALA A 59 -3.42 -11.04 18.44
CA ALA A 59 -2.04 -11.32 18.80
C ALA A 59 -1.95 -11.69 20.29
N SER A 60 -1.03 -12.59 20.65
CA SER A 60 -0.83 -12.92 22.06
C SER A 60 -0.40 -11.70 22.85
N GLU A 61 -0.75 -11.65 24.14
CA GLU A 61 -0.34 -10.59 25.05
C GLU A 61 1.19 -10.40 25.03
N GLN A 62 1.93 -11.50 25.00
CA GLN A 62 3.40 -11.49 24.90
C GLN A 62 3.89 -10.72 23.68
N ILE A 63 3.27 -10.91 22.49
CA ILE A 63 3.63 -10.16 21.26
C ILE A 63 3.34 -8.66 21.46
N GLY A 64 2.19 -8.34 22.07
CA GLY A 64 1.81 -6.96 22.37
C GLY A 64 2.81 -6.26 23.29
N GLU A 65 3.19 -6.91 24.39
CA GLU A 65 4.20 -6.41 25.32
C GLU A 65 5.56 -6.22 24.65
N GLU A 66 6.01 -7.23 23.94
CA GLU A 66 7.33 -7.23 23.28
C GLU A 66 7.47 -6.11 22.24
N VAL A 67 6.42 -5.89 21.42
CA VAL A 67 6.37 -4.81 20.44
C VAL A 67 6.32 -3.46 21.15
N THR A 68 5.50 -3.33 22.19
CA THR A 68 5.36 -2.10 22.97
C THR A 68 6.67 -1.72 23.64
N ASP A 69 7.34 -2.66 24.29
CA ASP A 69 8.62 -2.42 24.96
C ASP A 69 9.72 -2.02 23.97
N PHE A 70 9.76 -2.64 22.80
CA PHE A 70 10.70 -2.27 21.75
C PHE A 70 10.48 -0.81 21.29
N LEU A 71 9.21 -0.39 21.12
CA LEU A 71 8.88 0.94 20.61
C LEU A 71 9.14 2.08 21.60
N LYS A 72 9.28 1.82 22.89
CA LYS A 72 9.62 2.83 23.90
C LYS A 72 10.89 3.64 23.59
N ASN A 73 11.79 3.06 22.78
CA ASN A 73 13.04 3.72 22.36
C ASN A 73 12.87 4.65 21.15
N TYR A 74 11.67 4.77 20.60
CA TYR A 74 11.40 5.49 19.36
C TYR A 74 10.29 6.52 19.56
N PRO A 75 10.62 7.79 19.83
CA PRO A 75 9.64 8.81 20.21
C PRO A 75 8.64 9.19 19.11
N ASN A 76 8.95 8.86 17.86
CA ASN A 76 8.12 9.06 16.67
C ASN A 76 7.31 7.80 16.27
N ALA A 77 7.27 6.79 17.15
CA ALA A 77 6.46 5.58 16.99
C ALA A 77 5.31 5.56 17.97
N HIS A 78 4.12 5.32 17.47
CA HIS A 78 2.88 5.31 18.24
C HIS A 78 2.15 3.99 18.03
N ILE A 79 1.36 3.57 19.03
CA ILE A 79 0.52 2.37 18.93
C ILE A 79 -0.92 2.84 18.72
N LEU A 80 -1.51 2.41 17.60
CA LEU A 80 -2.94 2.57 17.36
C LEU A 80 -3.71 1.62 18.30
N LYS A 81 -4.87 2.05 18.77
CA LYS A 81 -5.74 1.18 19.55
C LYS A 81 -5.96 -0.14 18.84
N SER A 82 -5.69 -1.24 19.54
CA SER A 82 -5.86 -2.59 19.00
C SER A 82 -7.33 -2.88 18.71
N GLU A 83 -7.62 -3.25 17.47
CA GLU A 83 -8.93 -3.72 17.06
C GLU A 83 -8.82 -5.17 16.55
N ASN A 84 -9.94 -5.88 16.58
CA ASN A 84 -10.01 -7.23 16.04
C ASN A 84 -10.12 -7.17 14.51
N VAL A 85 -9.01 -7.39 13.82
CA VAL A 85 -9.00 -7.38 12.36
C VAL A 85 -9.29 -8.77 11.83
N ILE A 86 -10.42 -8.92 11.14
CA ILE A 86 -10.85 -10.18 10.54
C ILE A 86 -10.28 -10.26 9.12
N TRP A 87 -9.53 -11.32 8.84
CA TRP A 87 -9.00 -11.54 7.50
C TRP A 87 -10.15 -11.64 6.48
N GLY A 88 -10.09 -10.82 5.44
CA GLY A 88 -11.11 -10.71 4.41
C GLY A 88 -12.33 -9.88 4.81
N GLY A 89 -12.38 -9.33 6.02
CA GLY A 89 -13.44 -8.43 6.48
C GLY A 89 -13.13 -6.95 6.23
N TYR A 90 -14.15 -6.11 6.43
CA TYR A 90 -14.01 -4.65 6.34
C TYR A 90 -13.16 -4.08 7.49
N SER A 91 -13.06 -4.79 8.60
CA SER A 91 -12.19 -4.39 9.73
C SER A 91 -10.73 -4.13 9.32
N MET A 92 -10.25 -4.75 8.23
CA MET A 92 -8.94 -4.43 7.64
C MET A 92 -8.93 -3.02 7.04
N VAL A 93 -9.95 -2.65 6.26
CA VAL A 93 -10.12 -1.29 5.71
C VAL A 93 -10.29 -0.28 6.84
N GLN A 94 -11.07 -0.63 7.86
CA GLN A 94 -11.30 0.25 9.02
C GLN A 94 -9.99 0.55 9.75
N ALA A 95 -9.13 -0.44 9.97
CA ALA A 95 -7.82 -0.24 10.60
C ALA A 95 -6.93 0.72 9.78
N GLU A 96 -6.99 0.65 8.46
CA GLU A 96 -6.27 1.57 7.57
C GLU A 96 -6.84 2.99 7.60
N LEU A 97 -8.18 3.13 7.58
CA LEU A 97 -8.85 4.42 7.69
C LEU A 97 -8.59 5.10 9.05
N ASP A 98 -8.65 4.33 10.14
CA ASP A 98 -8.37 4.83 11.48
C ASP A 98 -6.90 5.24 11.62
N GLY A 99 -6.00 4.45 11.02
CA GLY A 99 -4.58 4.79 10.96
C GLY A 99 -4.32 6.10 10.19
N MET A 100 -4.97 6.29 9.03
CA MET A 100 -4.89 7.53 8.27
C MET A 100 -5.42 8.73 9.06
N LYS A 101 -6.60 8.59 9.69
CA LYS A 101 -7.21 9.64 10.54
C LYS A 101 -6.28 10.03 11.68
N TYR A 102 -5.78 9.04 12.43
CA TYR A 102 -4.85 9.26 13.54
C TYR A 102 -3.61 10.06 13.08
N LEU A 103 -2.99 9.66 11.98
CA LEU A 103 -1.80 10.32 11.43
C LEU A 103 -2.10 11.74 10.92
N LEU A 104 -3.30 12.00 10.42
CA LEU A 104 -3.74 13.33 9.97
C LEU A 104 -4.02 14.28 11.14
N GLU A 105 -4.54 13.76 12.26
CA GLU A 105 -4.85 14.51 13.47
C GLU A 105 -3.59 14.86 14.28
N MET A 106 -2.51 14.10 14.12
CA MET A 106 -1.24 14.46 14.74
C MET A 106 -0.76 15.81 14.20
N ASP A 107 -0.27 16.70 15.07
CA ASP A 107 0.34 18.00 14.69
C ASP A 107 1.73 17.79 14.05
N THR A 108 1.76 16.98 13.02
CA THR A 108 2.96 16.57 12.30
C THR A 108 2.77 16.75 10.80
N ARG A 109 3.86 17.01 10.08
CA ARG A 109 3.84 17.16 8.63
C ARG A 109 4.59 16.00 7.98
N TRP A 110 3.83 15.04 7.46
CA TRP A 110 4.31 14.00 6.59
C TRP A 110 3.78 14.22 5.17
N ASP A 111 4.49 13.66 4.19
CA ASP A 111 4.17 13.82 2.77
C ASP A 111 3.47 12.59 2.18
N TYR A 112 3.88 11.41 2.62
CA TYR A 112 3.39 10.13 2.11
C TYR A 112 2.99 9.18 3.22
N PHE A 113 1.88 8.48 3.00
CA PHE A 113 1.42 7.34 3.79
C PHE A 113 1.85 6.05 3.10
N ILE A 114 2.35 5.09 3.86
CA ILE A 114 2.70 3.75 3.38
C ILE A 114 2.18 2.72 4.39
N ASN A 115 1.30 1.81 3.95
CA ASN A 115 0.89 0.68 4.78
C ASN A 115 1.82 -0.53 4.58
N LEU A 116 2.14 -1.21 5.67
CA LEU A 116 2.99 -2.40 5.73
C LEU A 116 2.40 -3.44 6.68
N SER A 117 2.81 -4.69 6.52
CA SER A 117 2.64 -5.74 7.52
C SER A 117 3.96 -6.03 8.20
N GLY A 118 3.93 -6.58 9.42
CA GLY A 118 5.14 -7.06 10.11
C GLY A 118 5.92 -8.15 9.34
N GLN A 119 5.35 -8.70 8.27
CA GLN A 119 6.00 -9.68 7.38
C GLN A 119 6.48 -9.08 6.04
N ASP A 120 6.40 -7.77 5.87
CA ASP A 120 6.99 -7.07 4.73
C ASP A 120 8.44 -6.72 5.00
N TYR A 121 9.19 -6.40 3.94
CA TYR A 121 10.55 -5.89 4.10
C TYR A 121 10.89 -4.91 2.96
N PRO A 122 11.64 -3.82 3.23
CA PRO A 122 12.09 -2.90 2.20
C PRO A 122 13.18 -3.55 1.34
N LEU A 123 13.12 -3.29 0.03
CA LEU A 123 14.13 -3.72 -0.93
C LEU A 123 15.16 -2.61 -1.22
N LYS A 124 14.95 -1.44 -0.65
CA LYS A 124 15.79 -0.25 -0.79
C LYS A 124 15.95 0.44 0.55
N SER A 125 17.09 1.13 0.74
CA SER A 125 17.31 1.94 1.95
C SER A 125 16.30 3.09 2.04
N GLN A 126 16.08 3.59 3.26
CA GLN A 126 15.19 4.74 3.47
C GLN A 126 15.61 5.96 2.63
N LYS A 127 16.90 6.17 2.44
CA LYS A 127 17.43 7.22 1.57
C LYS A 127 16.87 7.08 0.15
N ILE A 128 17.00 5.91 -0.46
CA ILE A 128 16.52 5.64 -1.83
C ILE A 128 15.00 5.72 -1.93
N ILE A 129 14.26 5.24 -0.92
CA ILE A 129 12.79 5.36 -0.88
C ILE A 129 12.37 6.83 -0.87
N ARG A 130 12.98 7.65 -0.01
CA ARG A 130 12.69 9.09 0.08
C ARG A 130 13.07 9.85 -1.19
N GLU A 131 14.22 9.54 -1.79
CA GLU A 131 14.64 10.09 -3.08
C GLU A 131 13.64 9.76 -4.19
N PHE A 132 13.20 8.50 -4.26
CA PHE A 132 12.17 8.07 -5.22
C PHE A 132 10.88 8.86 -5.05
N LEU A 133 10.39 9.02 -3.83
CA LEU A 133 9.15 9.76 -3.55
C LEU A 133 9.31 11.25 -3.82
N SER A 134 10.48 11.83 -3.53
CA SER A 134 10.79 13.23 -3.85
C SER A 134 10.76 13.50 -5.35
N GLN A 135 11.39 12.64 -6.14
CA GLN A 135 11.40 12.73 -7.60
C GLN A 135 10.01 12.48 -8.22
N ASN A 136 9.13 11.81 -7.50
CA ASN A 136 7.77 11.48 -7.91
C ASN A 136 6.71 12.16 -7.03
N ASN A 137 7.03 13.34 -6.52
CA ASN A 137 6.15 14.06 -5.60
C ASN A 137 4.73 14.26 -6.18
N GLY A 138 3.72 14.05 -5.34
CA GLY A 138 2.31 14.19 -5.73
C GLY A 138 1.69 12.96 -6.41
N LYS A 139 2.45 11.89 -6.68
CA LYS A 139 1.93 10.65 -7.26
C LYS A 139 1.51 9.65 -6.18
N ASN A 140 0.38 9.01 -6.37
CA ASN A 140 -0.14 7.95 -5.51
C ASN A 140 0.06 6.61 -6.21
N TYR A 141 0.61 5.64 -5.49
CA TYR A 141 0.93 4.31 -6.01
C TYR A 141 -0.03 3.30 -5.42
N ILE A 142 -0.89 2.75 -6.26
CA ILE A 142 -1.87 1.75 -5.88
C ILE A 142 -2.19 0.89 -7.11
N LYS A 143 -2.22 -0.44 -6.94
CA LYS A 143 -2.63 -1.34 -8.01
C LYS A 143 -4.12 -1.18 -8.27
N VAL A 144 -4.51 -0.93 -9.54
CA VAL A 144 -5.91 -0.70 -9.91
C VAL A 144 -6.20 -1.36 -11.26
N VAL A 145 -7.20 -2.23 -11.28
CA VAL A 145 -7.76 -2.80 -12.51
C VAL A 145 -9.28 -2.82 -12.44
N ASP A 146 -9.95 -2.68 -13.57
CA ASP A 146 -11.41 -2.86 -13.68
C ASP A 146 -11.74 -4.30 -13.26
N GLN A 147 -12.51 -4.45 -12.18
CA GLN A 147 -12.76 -5.74 -11.55
C GLN A 147 -13.60 -6.64 -12.44
N GLU A 148 -14.65 -6.12 -13.01
CA GLU A 148 -15.55 -6.88 -13.87
C GLU A 148 -14.83 -7.39 -15.13
N LYS A 149 -14.01 -6.53 -15.77
CA LYS A 149 -13.32 -6.88 -17.01
C LYS A 149 -12.06 -7.72 -16.83
N LYS A 150 -11.34 -7.56 -15.70
CA LYS A 150 -10.02 -8.17 -15.50
C LYS A 150 -9.99 -9.26 -14.44
N ARG A 151 -10.95 -9.26 -13.54
CA ARG A 151 -11.04 -10.21 -12.43
C ARG A 151 -12.50 -10.63 -12.15
N PRO A 152 -13.25 -11.06 -13.21
CA PRO A 152 -14.67 -11.39 -13.08
C PRO A 152 -14.93 -12.47 -12.03
N GLU A 153 -13.98 -13.36 -11.79
CA GLU A 153 -14.06 -14.40 -10.75
C GLU A 153 -14.14 -13.85 -9.32
N THR A 154 -13.79 -12.56 -9.14
CA THR A 154 -13.85 -11.90 -7.83
C THR A 154 -15.12 -11.07 -7.62
N MET A 155 -16.00 -10.97 -8.61
CA MET A 155 -17.24 -10.18 -8.50
C MET A 155 -18.16 -10.67 -7.38
N ASN A 156 -18.12 -11.96 -7.08
CA ASN A 156 -18.87 -12.55 -5.96
C ASN A 156 -18.52 -11.93 -4.60
N ARG A 157 -17.35 -11.30 -4.45
CA ARG A 157 -16.93 -10.64 -3.21
C ARG A 157 -17.75 -9.38 -2.92
N ILE A 158 -18.17 -8.66 -3.96
CA ILE A 158 -18.95 -7.42 -3.89
C ILE A 158 -20.44 -7.63 -4.17
N GLU A 159 -20.81 -8.66 -4.93
CA GLU A 159 -22.21 -9.01 -5.27
C GLU A 159 -22.90 -9.89 -4.23
N ASN A 160 -22.20 -10.27 -3.17
CA ASN A 160 -22.76 -10.92 -2.01
C ASN A 160 -22.55 -10.09 -0.76
N TYR A 161 -23.49 -10.23 0.17
CA TYR A 161 -23.42 -9.67 1.51
C TYR A 161 -22.68 -10.63 2.42
N PHE A 162 -21.63 -10.17 3.05
CA PHE A 162 -20.83 -10.91 4.02
C PHE A 162 -20.85 -10.18 5.35
N GLU A 163 -21.02 -10.89 6.44
CA GLU A 163 -21.04 -10.32 7.78
C GLU A 163 -19.84 -10.78 8.58
N GLU A 164 -19.17 -9.84 9.26
CA GLU A 164 -18.17 -10.16 10.26
C GLU A 164 -18.85 -10.59 11.56
N THR A 165 -18.58 -11.80 12.04
CA THR A 165 -19.16 -12.36 13.25
C THR A 165 -18.07 -12.89 14.17
N GLY A 166 -17.85 -12.24 15.33
CA GLY A 166 -16.83 -12.65 16.27
C GLY A 166 -15.41 -12.49 15.71
N ASP A 167 -14.80 -13.59 15.25
CA ASP A 167 -13.43 -13.67 14.77
C ASP A 167 -13.30 -14.12 13.31
N ARG A 168 -14.43 -14.25 12.59
CA ARG A 168 -14.48 -14.74 11.21
C ARG A 168 -15.59 -14.08 10.39
N ILE A 169 -15.51 -14.28 9.07
CA ILE A 169 -16.62 -13.99 8.16
C ILE A 169 -17.69 -15.08 8.31
N SER A 170 -18.95 -14.68 8.35
CA SER A 170 -20.10 -15.59 8.40
C SER A 170 -20.18 -16.42 7.13
N ASP A 171 -20.50 -17.72 7.29
CA ASP A 171 -20.78 -18.61 6.16
C ASP A 171 -22.14 -18.29 5.49
N LYS A 172 -23.00 -17.54 6.18
CA LYS A 172 -24.29 -17.11 5.65
C LYS A 172 -24.10 -15.89 4.77
N THR A 173 -24.42 -16.02 3.51
CA THR A 173 -24.33 -14.94 2.53
C THR A 173 -25.62 -14.86 1.72
N HIS A 174 -25.94 -13.70 1.18
CA HIS A 174 -27.03 -13.51 0.24
C HIS A 174 -26.59 -12.54 -0.86
N LYS A 175 -27.16 -12.68 -2.04
CA LYS A 175 -26.87 -11.77 -3.16
C LYS A 175 -27.38 -10.38 -2.90
N ARG A 176 -26.63 -9.39 -3.39
CA ARG A 176 -27.01 -7.98 -3.45
C ARG A 176 -26.52 -7.38 -4.76
N ASP A 177 -27.20 -6.33 -5.22
CA ASP A 177 -26.74 -5.56 -6.36
C ASP A 177 -25.54 -4.70 -5.98
N PHE A 178 -24.56 -4.64 -6.86
CA PHE A 178 -23.47 -3.67 -6.69
C PHE A 178 -23.98 -2.24 -6.88
N MET A 179 -23.26 -1.27 -6.37
CA MET A 179 -23.59 0.15 -6.36
C MET A 179 -23.91 0.67 -7.77
N LYS A 180 -25.12 1.25 -7.94
CA LYS A 180 -25.55 1.78 -9.24
C LYS A 180 -24.64 2.92 -9.69
N ASN A 181 -24.28 2.94 -10.99
CA ASN A 181 -23.40 3.93 -11.62
C ASN A 181 -21.99 4.00 -11.02
N VAL A 182 -21.50 2.90 -10.43
CA VAL A 182 -20.13 2.75 -9.91
C VAL A 182 -19.46 1.61 -10.67
N THR A 183 -18.31 1.85 -11.24
CA THR A 183 -17.47 0.79 -11.81
C THR A 183 -16.62 0.18 -10.67
N PRO A 184 -16.68 -1.13 -10.43
CA PRO A 184 -15.86 -1.77 -9.42
C PRO A 184 -14.40 -1.87 -9.88
N TYR A 185 -13.48 -1.52 -8.98
CA TYR A 185 -12.04 -1.66 -9.20
C TYR A 185 -11.42 -2.52 -8.13
N ILE A 186 -10.39 -3.30 -8.51
CA ILE A 186 -9.66 -4.20 -7.62
C ILE A 186 -8.16 -4.06 -7.82
N GLY A 187 -7.39 -4.40 -6.79
CA GLY A 187 -5.93 -4.42 -6.81
C GLY A 187 -5.37 -5.22 -5.66
N GLY A 188 -4.47 -4.64 -4.89
CA GLY A 188 -3.97 -5.19 -3.64
C GLY A 188 -4.25 -4.24 -2.49
N GLN A 189 -4.11 -4.72 -1.28
CA GLN A 189 -4.20 -3.93 -0.05
C GLN A 189 -3.15 -2.81 0.01
N TRP A 190 -2.01 -2.99 -0.66
CA TRP A 190 -0.81 -2.19 -0.46
C TRP A 190 -0.84 -0.90 -1.29
N MET A 191 -0.43 0.20 -0.65
CA MET A 191 -0.47 1.52 -1.29
C MET A 191 0.62 2.45 -0.73
N ILE A 192 0.96 3.45 -1.54
CA ILE A 192 1.77 4.60 -1.17
C ILE A 192 0.97 5.82 -1.60
N LEU A 193 0.40 6.54 -0.64
CA LEU A 193 -0.52 7.65 -0.90
C LEU A 193 0.06 8.96 -0.41
N THR A 194 -0.22 10.04 -1.13
CA THR A 194 0.06 11.39 -0.65
C THR A 194 -0.82 11.74 0.55
N ARG A 195 -0.37 12.65 1.40
CA ARG A 195 -1.18 13.19 2.51
C ARG A 195 -2.54 13.68 2.01
N SER A 196 -2.58 14.44 0.92
CA SER A 196 -3.83 14.95 0.35
C SER A 196 -4.78 13.85 -0.13
N CYS A 197 -4.25 12.71 -0.57
CA CYS A 197 -5.07 11.54 -0.89
C CYS A 197 -5.71 10.95 0.37
N CYS A 198 -4.94 10.81 1.46
CA CYS A 198 -5.47 10.35 2.74
C CYS A 198 -6.52 11.33 3.31
N GLU A 199 -6.27 12.64 3.23
CA GLU A 199 -7.25 13.68 3.62
C GLU A 199 -8.55 13.55 2.82
N PHE A 200 -8.46 13.30 1.51
CA PHE A 200 -9.64 13.08 0.68
C PHE A 200 -10.41 11.82 1.11
N ILE A 201 -9.72 10.68 1.24
CA ILE A 201 -10.35 9.41 1.60
C ILE A 201 -11.07 9.48 2.95
N THR A 202 -10.46 10.14 3.93
CA THR A 202 -11.00 10.16 5.31
C THR A 202 -12.06 11.22 5.56
N ASN A 203 -12.08 12.31 4.78
CA ASN A 203 -12.93 13.48 5.08
C ASN A 203 -13.98 13.79 4.02
N ASN A 204 -13.85 13.26 2.79
CA ASN A 204 -14.78 13.60 1.73
C ASN A 204 -16.12 12.86 1.86
N ILE A 205 -17.22 13.61 1.77
CA ILE A 205 -18.58 13.04 1.89
C ILE A 205 -18.89 11.98 0.83
N GLU A 206 -18.29 12.08 -0.36
CA GLU A 206 -18.50 11.09 -1.43
C GLU A 206 -18.03 9.68 -1.03
N VAL A 207 -17.10 9.55 -0.06
CA VAL A 207 -16.54 8.27 0.38
C VAL A 207 -17.53 7.50 1.25
N LYS A 208 -18.42 8.19 1.98
CA LYS A 208 -19.35 7.59 2.95
C LYS A 208 -20.21 6.45 2.35
N LYS A 209 -20.78 6.66 1.17
CA LYS A 209 -21.56 5.61 0.50
C LYS A 209 -20.78 4.34 0.20
N PHE A 210 -19.46 4.46 -0.01
CA PHE A 210 -18.58 3.31 -0.22
C PHE A 210 -18.26 2.63 1.11
N GLU A 211 -18.00 3.39 2.19
CA GLU A 211 -17.83 2.83 3.53
C GLU A 211 -19.04 1.98 3.91
N GLU A 212 -20.27 2.52 3.75
CA GLU A 212 -21.52 1.82 4.04
C GLU A 212 -21.70 0.54 3.23
N TYR A 213 -21.40 0.58 1.93
CA TYR A 213 -21.53 -0.60 1.07
C TYR A 213 -20.49 -1.68 1.41
N TYR A 214 -19.23 -1.26 1.60
CA TYR A 214 -18.10 -2.17 1.79
C TYR A 214 -18.02 -2.79 3.18
N LEU A 215 -18.77 -2.29 4.17
CA LEU A 215 -18.91 -2.92 5.50
C LEU A 215 -19.21 -4.42 5.41
N ASN A 216 -19.91 -4.85 4.37
CA ASN A 216 -20.35 -6.23 4.16
C ASN A 216 -19.77 -6.84 2.87
N THR A 217 -18.55 -6.48 2.54
CA THR A 217 -17.82 -6.96 1.35
C THR A 217 -16.68 -7.89 1.76
N LEU A 218 -16.56 -9.03 1.06
CA LEU A 218 -15.46 -9.96 1.29
C LEU A 218 -14.16 -9.43 0.66
N ILE A 219 -13.06 -9.48 1.40
CA ILE A 219 -11.73 -8.99 0.98
C ILE A 219 -11.84 -7.52 0.48
N ALA A 220 -12.48 -6.71 1.32
CA ALA A 220 -12.76 -5.31 1.03
C ALA A 220 -11.49 -4.47 0.80
N ASP A 221 -10.40 -4.79 1.48
CA ASP A 221 -9.09 -4.17 1.41
C ASP A 221 -8.44 -4.21 0.01
N GLU A 222 -8.82 -5.17 -0.83
CA GLU A 222 -8.33 -5.27 -2.21
C GLU A 222 -9.15 -4.44 -3.22
N SER A 223 -10.28 -3.83 -2.83
CA SER A 223 -11.16 -3.13 -3.78
C SER A 223 -11.73 -1.80 -3.29
N PHE A 224 -11.81 -1.56 -1.99
CA PHE A 224 -12.38 -0.33 -1.43
C PHE A 224 -11.65 0.94 -1.92
N PHE A 225 -10.36 1.05 -1.65
CA PHE A 225 -9.58 2.24 -1.98
C PHE A 225 -9.53 2.49 -3.49
N GLN A 226 -9.37 1.43 -4.27
CA GLN A 226 -9.38 1.48 -5.73
C GLN A 226 -10.71 2.02 -6.26
N THR A 227 -11.83 1.46 -5.78
CA THR A 227 -13.16 1.86 -6.23
C THR A 227 -13.49 3.29 -5.81
N VAL A 228 -13.16 3.69 -4.59
CA VAL A 228 -13.32 5.07 -4.10
C VAL A 228 -12.55 6.05 -4.99
N LEU A 229 -11.25 5.86 -5.16
CA LEU A 229 -10.40 6.80 -5.89
C LEU A 229 -10.76 6.93 -7.37
N MET A 230 -11.30 5.87 -7.97
CA MET A 230 -11.68 5.86 -9.38
C MET A 230 -13.07 6.42 -9.65
N ASN A 231 -13.99 6.41 -8.68
CA ASN A 231 -15.40 6.81 -8.87
C ASN A 231 -15.80 8.10 -8.14
N THR A 232 -14.87 8.81 -7.53
CA THR A 232 -15.14 10.08 -6.83
C THR A 232 -14.48 11.25 -7.52
N SER A 233 -14.70 12.46 -7.00
CA SER A 233 -14.08 13.69 -7.49
C SER A 233 -12.57 13.80 -7.20
N PHE A 234 -11.93 12.77 -6.61
CA PHE A 234 -10.49 12.77 -6.40
C PHE A 234 -9.73 13.02 -7.71
N ASN A 235 -8.91 14.06 -7.72
CA ASN A 235 -8.18 14.54 -8.91
C ASN A 235 -6.66 14.35 -8.85
N GLY A 236 -6.15 13.63 -7.84
CA GLY A 236 -4.73 13.32 -7.70
C GLY A 236 -4.22 12.31 -8.74
N ILE A 237 -2.91 12.30 -8.94
CA ILE A 237 -2.27 11.38 -9.90
C ILE A 237 -2.22 9.98 -9.31
N LEU A 238 -2.84 9.01 -9.97
CA LEU A 238 -2.78 7.59 -9.63
C LEU A 238 -1.83 6.85 -10.57
N ILE A 239 -0.89 6.11 -10.01
CA ILE A 239 0.01 5.21 -10.74
C ILE A 239 -0.44 3.77 -10.46
N ASN A 240 -0.74 3.02 -11.51
CA ASN A 240 -1.16 1.61 -11.40
C ASN A 240 0.04 0.69 -11.10
N ASP A 241 0.61 0.86 -9.92
CA ASP A 241 1.75 0.12 -9.40
C ASP A 241 1.79 0.34 -7.88
N ASP A 242 1.80 -0.70 -7.07
CA ASP A 242 1.84 -0.61 -5.61
C ASP A 242 3.27 -0.65 -5.03
N LYS A 243 4.27 -0.75 -5.92
CA LYS A 243 5.69 -0.87 -5.56
C LYS A 243 6.01 -2.06 -4.66
N ARG A 244 5.21 -3.14 -4.77
CA ARG A 244 5.39 -4.39 -4.00
C ARG A 244 5.85 -5.54 -4.90
N ALA A 245 6.87 -6.24 -4.47
CA ALA A 245 7.22 -7.55 -5.00
C ALA A 245 6.41 -8.61 -4.24
N ILE A 246 5.47 -9.25 -4.92
CA ILE A 246 4.66 -10.35 -4.38
C ILE A 246 4.59 -11.44 -5.45
N ILE A 247 4.86 -12.69 -5.05
CA ILE A 247 4.59 -13.86 -5.88
C ILE A 247 3.41 -14.60 -5.26
N TRP A 248 2.34 -14.75 -6.04
CA TRP A 248 1.17 -15.47 -5.61
C TRP A 248 1.32 -16.95 -5.99
N ILE A 249 1.10 -17.83 -5.02
CA ILE A 249 1.14 -19.28 -5.22
C ILE A 249 -0.17 -19.92 -4.77
N PRO A 250 -0.55 -21.07 -5.34
CA PRO A 250 -1.76 -21.81 -4.91
C PRO A 250 -1.73 -22.13 -3.41
N ASP A 251 -2.90 -22.03 -2.78
CA ASP A 251 -3.16 -22.41 -1.39
C ASP A 251 -4.43 -23.25 -1.36
N GLY A 252 -4.27 -24.55 -1.63
CA GLY A 252 -5.37 -25.43 -1.98
C GLY A 252 -5.92 -25.18 -3.38
N ASP A 253 -7.15 -25.61 -3.64
CA ASP A 253 -7.73 -25.61 -4.98
C ASP A 253 -8.31 -24.26 -5.41
N ILE A 254 -8.59 -23.35 -4.48
CA ILE A 254 -9.40 -22.14 -4.74
C ILE A 254 -8.69 -20.84 -4.32
N LYS A 255 -7.67 -20.92 -3.48
CA LYS A 255 -7.04 -19.75 -2.89
C LYS A 255 -5.62 -19.52 -3.43
N LEU A 256 -5.21 -18.27 -3.43
CA LEU A 256 -3.82 -17.88 -3.60
C LEU A 256 -3.31 -17.29 -2.29
N ARG A 257 -2.05 -17.52 -2.01
CA ARG A 257 -1.34 -16.87 -0.91
C ARG A 257 -0.02 -16.27 -1.38
N PRO A 258 0.50 -15.23 -0.73
CA PRO A 258 1.85 -14.76 -1.01
C PRO A 258 2.87 -15.85 -0.68
N LYS A 259 3.80 -16.09 -1.61
CA LYS A 259 4.97 -16.95 -1.35
C LYS A 259 5.82 -16.34 -0.23
N THR A 260 6.30 -17.15 0.71
CA THR A 260 7.38 -16.73 1.61
C THR A 260 8.69 -16.77 0.83
N PHE A 261 9.34 -15.62 0.72
CA PHE A 261 10.61 -15.50 -0.01
C PHE A 261 11.76 -16.16 0.77
N THR A 262 12.66 -16.74 -0.01
CA THR A 262 13.90 -17.38 0.46
C THR A 262 15.09 -16.88 -0.36
N GLU A 263 16.32 -17.27 0.00
CA GLU A 263 17.52 -16.91 -0.75
C GLU A 263 17.43 -17.25 -2.23
N THR A 264 16.66 -18.28 -2.61
CA THR A 264 16.44 -18.63 -4.02
C THR A 264 15.69 -17.56 -4.83
N ASP A 265 14.99 -16.66 -4.14
CA ASP A 265 14.22 -15.58 -4.76
C ASP A 265 15.01 -14.26 -4.83
N LEU A 266 16.23 -14.23 -4.29
CA LEU A 266 17.03 -13.01 -4.15
C LEU A 266 17.18 -12.27 -5.49
N LYS A 267 17.48 -12.99 -6.58
CA LYS A 267 17.60 -12.41 -7.92
C LYS A 267 16.31 -11.68 -8.37
N PHE A 268 15.15 -12.26 -8.13
CA PHE A 268 13.87 -11.62 -8.45
C PHE A 268 13.68 -10.33 -7.65
N LEU A 269 13.96 -10.36 -6.35
CA LEU A 269 13.83 -9.20 -5.46
C LEU A 269 14.79 -8.07 -5.83
N GLN A 270 15.99 -8.39 -6.32
CA GLN A 270 17.01 -7.42 -6.68
C GLN A 270 16.82 -6.78 -8.05
N THR A 271 16.23 -7.50 -9.00
CA THR A 271 16.10 -7.03 -10.39
C THR A 271 14.84 -6.21 -10.64
N GLY A 272 13.85 -6.28 -9.75
CA GLY A 272 12.59 -5.54 -9.86
C GLY A 272 12.71 -4.05 -9.53
N ASN A 273 11.69 -3.30 -9.91
CA ASN A 273 11.56 -1.87 -9.58
C ASN A 273 10.65 -1.63 -8.36
N HIS A 274 10.66 -2.56 -7.41
CA HIS A 274 9.85 -2.53 -6.21
C HIS A 274 10.59 -1.85 -5.05
N LEU A 275 9.84 -1.19 -4.18
CA LEU A 275 10.38 -0.60 -2.95
C LEU A 275 10.32 -1.56 -1.77
N PHE A 276 9.31 -2.41 -1.75
CA PHE A 276 9.08 -3.37 -0.68
C PHE A 276 8.75 -4.75 -1.26
N ALA A 277 8.81 -5.78 -0.43
CA ALA A 277 8.42 -7.13 -0.80
C ALA A 277 7.61 -7.80 0.31
N ARG A 278 6.81 -8.79 -0.07
CA ARG A 278 5.96 -9.61 0.78
C ARG A 278 5.90 -11.04 0.24
N LYS A 279 6.08 -12.06 1.07
CA LYS A 279 6.25 -11.95 2.51
C LYS A 279 7.55 -12.65 2.95
N PHE A 280 8.00 -12.26 4.11
CA PHE A 280 9.14 -12.86 4.78
C PHE A 280 8.70 -13.56 6.06
N ASP A 281 9.42 -14.59 6.45
CA ASP A 281 9.22 -15.34 7.69
C ASP A 281 10.57 -15.93 8.12
N ASP A 282 11.13 -15.41 9.20
CA ASP A 282 12.45 -15.81 9.72
C ASP A 282 12.51 -17.30 10.11
N ASN A 283 11.36 -17.93 10.38
CA ASN A 283 11.30 -19.38 10.64
C ASN A 283 11.46 -20.21 9.36
N VAL A 284 11.31 -19.59 8.18
CA VAL A 284 11.48 -20.22 6.86
C VAL A 284 12.87 -19.95 6.30
N ASP A 285 13.31 -18.69 6.36
CA ASP A 285 14.62 -18.26 5.90
C ASP A 285 15.07 -17.00 6.67
N ASP A 286 16.04 -17.14 7.55
CA ASP A 286 16.56 -16.07 8.39
C ASP A 286 17.68 -15.24 7.73
N LYS A 287 18.19 -15.67 6.56
CA LYS A 287 19.32 -15.05 5.84
C LYS A 287 18.89 -14.11 4.73
N ILE A 288 17.72 -14.34 4.13
CA ILE A 288 17.24 -13.57 2.98
C ILE A 288 17.26 -12.07 3.23
N ILE A 289 16.86 -11.63 4.43
CA ILE A 289 16.82 -10.22 4.81
C ILE A 289 18.22 -9.60 4.83
N ASP A 290 19.21 -10.29 5.37
CA ASP A 290 20.58 -9.80 5.40
C ASP A 290 21.20 -9.73 4.00
N ASN A 291 20.87 -10.68 3.13
CA ASN A 291 21.29 -10.66 1.73
C ASN A 291 20.63 -9.49 0.95
N ILE A 292 19.39 -9.12 1.25
CA ILE A 292 18.74 -7.93 0.68
C ILE A 292 19.48 -6.66 1.09
N LYS A 293 19.86 -6.51 2.36
CA LYS A 293 20.57 -5.34 2.89
C LYS A 293 21.87 -5.03 2.16
N THR A 294 22.58 -6.05 1.68
CA THR A 294 23.85 -5.85 0.96
C THR A 294 23.70 -5.01 -0.31
N GLN A 295 22.49 -4.79 -0.79
CA GLN A 295 22.19 -4.07 -2.03
C GLN A 295 21.28 -2.85 -1.86
N TYR A 296 21.05 -2.40 -0.63
CA TYR A 296 20.13 -1.29 -0.32
C TYR A 296 20.40 -0.02 -1.12
N ASP A 297 21.65 0.33 -1.33
CA ASP A 297 22.05 1.59 -1.97
C ASP A 297 22.22 1.49 -3.50
N GLN A 298 21.83 0.36 -4.10
CA GLN A 298 21.82 0.26 -5.55
C GLN A 298 20.73 1.16 -6.15
N PRO A 299 21.06 1.93 -7.21
CA PRO A 299 20.12 2.86 -7.82
C PRO A 299 18.87 2.16 -8.34
N PHE A 300 17.77 2.90 -8.29
CA PHE A 300 16.48 2.43 -8.79
C PHE A 300 16.49 2.37 -10.32
N LYS A 301 16.25 1.20 -10.90
CA LYS A 301 16.12 1.06 -12.35
C LYS A 301 14.76 1.58 -12.76
N THR A 302 14.71 2.79 -13.33
CA THR A 302 13.46 3.44 -13.75
C THR A 302 12.93 2.77 -15.02
N PHE A 303 11.96 1.87 -14.88
CA PHE A 303 11.11 1.39 -15.97
C PHE A 303 9.64 1.62 -15.63
N ALA A 304 9.24 2.87 -15.48
CA ALA A 304 7.83 3.20 -15.28
C ALA A 304 7.24 3.76 -16.58
N LYS A 305 6.41 2.98 -17.26
CA LYS A 305 5.40 3.56 -18.14
C LYS A 305 4.37 4.23 -17.24
N ILE A 306 4.38 5.55 -17.18
CA ILE A 306 3.33 6.34 -16.52
C ILE A 306 2.06 6.12 -17.36
N ILE A 307 1.10 5.41 -16.81
CA ILE A 307 -0.24 5.32 -17.36
C ILE A 307 -1.12 6.20 -16.47
N ASP A 308 -1.53 7.36 -16.98
CA ASP A 308 -2.58 8.14 -16.35
C ASP A 308 -3.91 7.39 -16.53
N ILE A 309 -4.35 6.73 -15.46
CA ILE A 309 -5.53 5.87 -15.47
C ILE A 309 -6.81 6.69 -15.74
N LYS A 310 -6.86 7.96 -15.31
CA LYS A 310 -8.01 8.84 -15.57
C LYS A 310 -8.09 9.31 -17.03
N SER A 311 -6.96 9.45 -17.71
CA SER A 311 -6.96 9.80 -19.13
C SER A 311 -7.47 8.64 -20.01
N LEU A 312 -7.27 7.40 -19.60
CA LEU A 312 -7.82 6.23 -20.29
C LEU A 312 -9.36 6.21 -20.24
N ASN A 313 -9.96 6.57 -19.11
CA ASN A 313 -11.43 6.62 -19.00
C ASN A 313 -12.07 7.76 -19.81
N LYS A 314 -11.37 8.89 -20.02
CA LYS A 314 -11.85 9.97 -20.89
C LYS A 314 -11.86 9.58 -22.37
N THR A 315 -10.89 8.79 -22.81
CA THR A 315 -10.78 8.35 -24.21
C THR A 315 -11.87 7.33 -24.57
N PHE A 316 -12.30 6.50 -23.59
CA PHE A 316 -13.38 5.53 -23.81
C PHE A 316 -14.78 6.16 -23.81
N ASN A 317 -15.00 7.31 -23.14
CA ASN A 317 -16.28 8.01 -23.13
C ASN A 317 -16.54 8.85 -24.41
N HIS A 318 -15.58 8.98 -25.33
CA HIS A 318 -15.73 9.64 -26.61
C HIS A 318 -15.91 8.67 -27.81
N LEU A 319 -15.96 7.36 -27.55
CA LEU A 319 -16.12 6.32 -28.57
C LEU A 319 -17.44 5.53 -28.45
N ASN A 320 -18.40 6.04 -27.68
CA ASN A 320 -19.81 5.57 -27.65
C ASN A 320 -20.77 6.67 -28.08
#